data_a00082db8534e9d108a3f5579650bb92
#
_entry.id   a00082db8534e9d108a3f5579650bb92
#
_cell.length_a   1.000
_cell.length_b   1.000
_cell.length_c   1.000
_cell.angle_alpha   90.00
_cell.angle_beta   90.00
_cell.angle_gamma   90.00
#
_symmetry.space_group_name_H-M   'P 1'
#
loop_
_entity.id
_entity.type
_entity.pdbx_description
1 polymer ?
#
loop_
_entity_poly.entity_id
_entity_poly.type
_entity_poly.pdbx_seq_one_letter_code
_entity_poly.pdbx_strand_id
1 'polypeptide(L)'
;ITTEVENFPGYPEGISGTQLMEDLRKQAERFGADIRNGIATSADLSKRPYRITIDDEKVIEAETVIISTGATAKYLGLEDEQKYAGMGVSACATCDGFFYRNQKVAVIGGGNTAVEEALYLSNIASEVHLIHRRDGFRAEKILIKRLMDKVENGNIILHTNRTLEEVIGDQMGVTGVRLRDT
;
A
#
# COMPACT_ATOMS: atom_id res chain seq x y z
N ILE A 1 3.37 -5.58 8.39
CA ILE A 1 3.75 -4.55 9.38
C ILE A 1 5.24 -4.37 9.26
N THR A 2 5.68 -3.16 8.94
CA THR A 2 7.11 -2.82 8.84
C THR A 2 7.72 -2.92 10.24
N THR A 3 8.73 -3.76 10.40
CA THR A 3 9.42 -3.94 11.68
C THR A 3 10.48 -2.88 11.89
N GLU A 4 11.15 -2.47 10.82
CA GLU A 4 12.20 -1.45 10.82
C GLU A 4 11.90 -0.36 9.80
N VAL A 5 12.06 0.90 10.19
CA VAL A 5 11.81 2.09 9.39
C VAL A 5 13.15 2.80 9.15
N GLU A 6 13.63 2.77 7.92
CA GLU A 6 14.94 3.30 7.54
C GLU A 6 14.88 4.65 6.84
N ASN A 7 13.69 5.06 6.39
CA ASN A 7 13.50 6.25 5.56
C ASN A 7 12.72 7.39 6.25
N PHE A 8 12.59 7.35 7.58
CA PHE A 8 11.98 8.46 8.34
C PHE A 8 13.08 9.45 8.75
N PRO A 9 12.95 10.75 8.41
CA PRO A 9 13.97 11.76 8.76
C PRO A 9 14.19 11.87 10.26
N GLY A 10 15.45 11.95 10.69
CA GLY A 10 15.84 12.06 12.09
C GLY A 10 16.37 10.76 12.70
N TYR A 11 16.31 9.65 11.98
CA TYR A 11 16.81 8.34 12.41
C TYR A 11 17.80 7.78 11.39
N PRO A 12 19.06 8.24 11.39
CA PRO A 12 20.05 7.88 10.36
C PRO A 12 20.43 6.40 10.34
N GLU A 13 20.27 5.70 11.47
CA GLU A 13 20.54 4.26 11.62
C GLU A 13 19.25 3.42 11.51
N GLY A 14 18.12 4.04 11.13
CA GLY A 14 16.81 3.39 11.19
C GLY A 14 16.21 3.35 12.62
N ILE A 15 14.97 2.90 12.70
CA ILE A 15 14.25 2.75 13.98
C ILE A 15 13.16 1.70 13.84
N SER A 16 12.89 0.93 14.90
CA SER A 16 11.73 0.04 14.88
C SER A 16 10.42 0.83 14.82
N GLY A 17 9.42 0.33 14.08
CA GLY A 17 8.11 0.99 13.98
C GLY A 17 7.46 1.23 15.35
N THR A 18 7.62 0.32 16.29
CA THR A 18 7.12 0.47 17.68
C THR A 18 7.77 1.64 18.39
N GLN A 19 9.10 1.74 18.33
CA GLN A 19 9.83 2.84 18.99
C GLN A 19 9.51 4.18 18.34
N LEU A 20 9.41 4.23 17.00
CA LEU A 20 9.02 5.44 16.30
C LEU A 20 7.64 5.94 16.75
N MET A 21 6.66 5.04 16.87
CA MET A 21 5.32 5.42 17.34
C MET A 21 5.31 5.89 18.79
N GLU A 22 6.14 5.29 19.64
CA GLU A 22 6.33 5.72 21.03
C GLU A 22 6.92 7.14 21.10
N ASP A 23 7.94 7.43 20.30
CA ASP A 23 8.60 8.74 20.27
C ASP A 23 7.65 9.82 19.73
N LEU A 24 6.90 9.53 18.67
CA LEU A 24 5.87 10.42 18.13
C LEU A 24 4.77 10.69 19.16
N ARG A 25 4.34 9.68 19.91
CA ARG A 25 3.37 9.81 20.98
C ARG A 25 3.88 10.76 22.08
N LYS A 26 5.08 10.51 22.61
CA LYS A 26 5.71 11.35 23.63
C LYS A 26 5.86 12.80 23.16
N GLN A 27 6.21 12.99 21.89
CA GLN A 27 6.32 14.32 21.32
C GLN A 27 4.97 15.04 21.30
N ALA A 28 3.89 14.38 20.87
CA ALA A 28 2.55 14.95 20.85
C ALA A 28 2.05 15.29 22.29
N GLU A 29 2.24 14.37 23.25
CA GLU A 29 1.90 14.58 24.66
C GLU A 29 2.67 15.77 25.27
N ARG A 30 3.94 15.95 24.93
CA ARG A 30 4.75 17.10 25.34
C ARG A 30 4.13 18.45 24.91
N PHE A 31 3.44 18.47 23.78
CA PHE A 31 2.74 19.65 23.27
C PHE A 31 1.27 19.72 23.71
N GLY A 32 0.87 18.91 24.68
CA GLY A 32 -0.44 18.97 25.31
C GLY A 32 -1.53 18.15 24.60
N ALA A 33 -1.18 17.24 23.69
CA ALA A 33 -2.18 16.33 23.11
C ALA A 33 -2.63 15.33 24.17
N ASP A 34 -3.95 15.17 24.31
CA ASP A 34 -4.57 14.14 25.16
C ASP A 34 -4.78 12.88 24.31
N ILE A 35 -3.87 11.92 24.44
CA ILE A 35 -3.89 10.67 23.66
C ILE A 35 -4.55 9.57 24.48
N ARG A 36 -5.68 9.08 24.00
CA ARG A 36 -6.48 8.05 24.66
C ARG A 36 -6.57 6.80 23.79
N ASN A 37 -6.59 5.64 24.44
CA ASN A 37 -6.88 4.38 23.77
C ASN A 37 -8.40 4.21 23.66
N GLY A 38 -8.86 3.58 22.60
CA GLY A 38 -10.25 3.27 22.34
C GLY A 38 -10.53 3.12 20.85
N ILE A 39 -11.64 2.52 20.52
CA ILE A 39 -12.09 2.31 19.15
C ILE A 39 -13.22 3.29 18.87
N ALA A 40 -13.08 4.14 17.86
CA ALA A 40 -14.18 4.96 17.37
C ALA A 40 -15.16 4.05 16.59
N THR A 41 -16.31 3.74 17.18
CA THR A 41 -17.28 2.80 16.62
C THR A 41 -18.33 3.50 15.76
N SER A 42 -18.62 4.78 16.02
CA SER A 42 -19.48 5.58 15.17
C SER A 42 -19.13 7.06 15.20
N ALA A 43 -19.52 7.80 14.17
CA ALA A 43 -19.36 9.25 14.06
C ALA A 43 -20.61 9.89 13.48
N ASP A 44 -21.20 10.84 14.22
CA ASP A 44 -22.25 11.72 13.70
C ASP A 44 -21.62 13.07 13.32
N LEU A 45 -21.45 13.26 12.02
CA LEU A 45 -20.88 14.47 11.42
C LEU A 45 -21.95 15.36 10.77
N SER A 46 -23.23 15.15 11.08
CA SER A 46 -24.34 15.88 10.46
C SER A 46 -24.45 17.34 10.93
N LYS A 47 -24.07 17.61 12.18
CA LYS A 47 -24.07 18.96 12.79
C LYS A 47 -22.99 19.10 13.84
N ARG A 48 -22.60 20.32 14.13
CA ARG A 48 -21.65 20.66 15.21
C ARG A 48 -22.36 20.87 16.55
N PRO A 49 -21.71 20.49 17.67
CA PRO A 49 -20.44 19.75 17.74
C PRO A 49 -20.62 18.34 17.17
N TYR A 50 -19.59 17.84 16.46
CA TYR A 50 -19.56 16.47 15.95
C TYR A 50 -19.45 15.49 17.12
N ARG A 51 -20.11 14.33 16.97
CA ARG A 51 -20.18 13.34 18.05
C ARG A 51 -19.49 12.05 17.60
N ILE A 52 -18.48 11.63 18.35
CA ILE A 52 -17.72 10.39 18.10
C ILE A 52 -17.99 9.45 19.26
N THR A 53 -18.51 8.26 18.98
CA THR A 53 -18.71 7.21 19.97
C THR A 53 -17.47 6.34 20.05
N ILE A 54 -16.97 6.14 21.26
CA ILE A 54 -15.80 5.32 21.58
C ILE A 54 -16.27 4.09 22.34
N ASP A 55 -15.85 2.90 21.88
CA ASP A 55 -16.12 1.58 22.51
C ASP A 55 -17.62 1.33 22.76
N ASP A 56 -18.50 1.89 21.91
CA ASP A 56 -19.97 1.85 22.01
C ASP A 56 -20.58 2.47 23.29
N GLU A 57 -19.79 3.12 24.12
CA GLU A 57 -20.22 3.64 25.42
C GLU A 57 -20.03 5.16 25.54
N LYS A 58 -18.84 5.64 25.24
CA LYS A 58 -18.44 7.02 25.52
C LYS A 58 -18.61 7.91 24.28
N VAL A 59 -19.31 9.01 24.44
CA VAL A 59 -19.43 10.04 23.39
C VAL A 59 -18.48 11.20 23.67
N ILE A 60 -17.69 11.54 22.65
CA ILE A 60 -16.82 12.74 22.64
C ILE A 60 -17.43 13.73 21.64
N GLU A 61 -17.55 14.98 22.07
CA GLU A 61 -18.01 16.08 21.22
C GLU A 61 -16.82 16.95 20.80
N ALA A 62 -16.78 17.35 19.52
CA ALA A 62 -15.72 18.17 18.96
C ALA A 62 -16.24 19.12 17.89
N GLU A 63 -15.71 20.34 17.85
CA GLU A 63 -16.03 21.34 16.81
C GLU A 63 -15.39 20.96 15.46
N THR A 64 -14.26 20.26 15.49
CA THR A 64 -13.54 19.78 14.30
C THR A 64 -13.06 18.34 14.52
N VAL A 65 -12.99 17.55 13.44
CA VAL A 65 -12.52 16.17 13.47
C VAL A 65 -11.54 15.95 12.32
N ILE A 66 -10.42 15.32 12.63
CA ILE A 66 -9.47 14.81 11.63
C ILE A 66 -9.51 13.28 11.67
N ILE A 67 -9.86 12.65 10.55
CA ILE A 67 -9.92 11.20 10.42
C ILE A 67 -8.57 10.72 9.86
N SER A 68 -7.78 10.04 10.69
CA SER A 68 -6.43 9.57 10.37
C SER A 68 -6.30 8.07 10.66
N THR A 69 -7.24 7.27 10.15
CA THR A 69 -7.33 5.82 10.45
C THR A 69 -6.36 4.96 9.65
N GLY A 70 -5.54 5.58 8.82
CA GLY A 70 -4.61 4.87 7.95
C GLY A 70 -5.28 4.14 6.79
N ALA A 71 -4.56 3.19 6.21
CA ALA A 71 -5.03 2.36 5.11
C ALA A 71 -4.63 0.90 5.33
N THR A 72 -5.44 0.00 4.82
CA THR A 72 -5.12 -1.43 4.77
C THR A 72 -4.93 -1.83 3.31
N ALA A 73 -3.87 -2.57 3.06
CA ALA A 73 -3.60 -3.13 1.74
C ALA A 73 -4.74 -4.06 1.30
N LYS A 74 -5.13 -3.96 0.04
CA LYS A 74 -6.09 -4.88 -0.56
C LYS A 74 -5.34 -5.99 -1.28
N TYR A 75 -5.45 -7.18 -0.74
CA TYR A 75 -5.00 -8.40 -1.38
C TYR A 75 -6.11 -9.01 -2.24
N LEU A 76 -5.76 -9.93 -3.14
CA LEU A 76 -6.72 -10.63 -3.99
C LEU A 76 -7.45 -11.74 -3.23
N GLY A 77 -6.89 -12.19 -2.10
CA GLY A 77 -7.42 -13.26 -1.26
C GLY A 77 -6.93 -14.66 -1.68
N LEU A 78 -5.82 -14.73 -2.41
CA LEU A 78 -5.19 -16.00 -2.74
C LEU A 78 -4.38 -16.50 -1.53
N GLU A 79 -4.41 -17.80 -1.26
CA GLU A 79 -3.63 -18.42 -0.17
C GLU A 79 -2.12 -18.17 -0.32
N ASP A 80 -1.65 -18.14 -1.55
CA ASP A 80 -0.24 -17.91 -1.90
C ASP A 80 0.24 -16.49 -1.53
N GLU A 81 -0.64 -15.49 -1.51
CA GLU A 81 -0.28 -14.13 -1.12
C GLU A 81 0.24 -14.10 0.32
N GLN A 82 -0.42 -14.81 1.22
CA GLN A 82 0.02 -14.89 2.63
C GLN A 82 1.27 -15.76 2.77
N LYS A 83 1.37 -16.84 2.02
CA LYS A 83 2.52 -17.74 2.03
C LYS A 83 3.82 -17.03 1.66
N TYR A 84 3.75 -16.12 0.67
CA TYR A 84 4.92 -15.40 0.16
C TYR A 84 4.99 -13.94 0.63
N ALA A 85 4.19 -13.54 1.63
CA ALA A 85 4.25 -12.21 2.22
C ALA A 85 5.65 -11.93 2.80
N GLY A 86 6.31 -10.86 2.34
CA GLY A 86 7.71 -10.56 2.70
C GLY A 86 8.76 -11.42 2.00
N MET A 87 8.34 -12.39 1.17
CA MET A 87 9.23 -13.25 0.37
C MET A 87 8.94 -13.11 -1.15
N GLY A 88 8.55 -11.92 -1.57
CA GLY A 88 8.26 -11.60 -2.97
C GLY A 88 6.83 -11.09 -3.21
N VAL A 89 5.91 -11.23 -2.26
CA VAL A 89 4.60 -10.60 -2.30
C VAL A 89 4.59 -9.39 -1.37
N SER A 90 4.29 -8.23 -1.94
CA SER A 90 4.16 -6.95 -1.23
C SER A 90 2.94 -6.19 -1.74
N ALA A 91 2.39 -5.31 -0.90
CA ALA A 91 1.34 -4.38 -1.26
C ALA A 91 1.80 -2.91 -1.22
N CYS A 92 3.13 -2.69 -1.22
CA CYS A 92 3.73 -1.36 -1.18
C CYS A 92 5.02 -1.34 -2.01
N ALA A 93 4.94 -0.90 -3.25
CA ALA A 93 6.11 -0.83 -4.13
C ALA A 93 7.17 0.16 -3.63
N THR A 94 6.77 1.27 -3.03
CA THR A 94 7.71 2.26 -2.48
C THR A 94 8.42 1.78 -1.22
N CYS A 95 7.81 0.84 -0.46
CA CYS A 95 8.42 0.25 0.72
C CYS A 95 9.47 -0.81 0.35
N ASP A 96 9.09 -1.72 -0.54
CA ASP A 96 9.83 -2.97 -0.77
C ASP A 96 10.50 -3.03 -2.15
N GLY A 97 10.16 -2.12 -3.07
CA GLY A 97 10.64 -2.17 -4.46
C GLY A 97 12.15 -2.13 -4.61
N PHE A 98 12.85 -1.50 -3.67
CA PHE A 98 14.30 -1.45 -3.68
C PHE A 98 14.96 -2.83 -3.61
N PHE A 99 14.37 -3.77 -2.88
CA PHE A 99 14.89 -5.14 -2.75
C PHE A 99 14.81 -5.94 -4.06
N TYR A 100 13.99 -5.48 -5.01
CA TYR A 100 13.79 -6.13 -6.32
C TYR A 100 14.46 -5.37 -7.45
N ARG A 101 15.49 -4.56 -7.15
CA ARG A 101 16.27 -3.81 -8.13
C ARG A 101 16.87 -4.76 -9.18
N ASN A 102 16.70 -4.39 -10.47
CA ASN A 102 17.15 -5.17 -11.64
C ASN A 102 16.50 -6.56 -11.74
N GLN A 103 15.43 -6.83 -11.01
CA GLN A 103 14.64 -8.07 -11.15
C GLN A 103 13.38 -7.80 -11.97
N LYS A 104 12.74 -8.87 -12.42
CA LYS A 104 11.41 -8.83 -13.03
C LYS A 104 10.37 -8.79 -11.92
N VAL A 105 9.39 -7.92 -12.06
CA VAL A 105 8.30 -7.76 -11.07
C VAL A 105 6.93 -7.78 -11.75
N ALA A 106 5.91 -8.21 -11.02
CA ALA A 106 4.53 -8.19 -11.45
C ALA A 106 3.71 -7.24 -10.57
N VAL A 107 2.89 -6.41 -11.20
CA VAL A 107 1.92 -5.52 -10.53
C VAL A 107 0.51 -5.91 -10.94
N ILE A 108 -0.38 -6.08 -9.97
CA ILE A 108 -1.74 -6.54 -10.22
C ILE A 108 -2.73 -5.41 -9.94
N GLY A 109 -3.41 -4.96 -10.98
CA GLY A 109 -4.43 -3.92 -10.82
C GLY A 109 -4.59 -3.02 -12.05
N GLY A 110 -5.45 -2.00 -11.94
CA GLY A 110 -5.72 -1.05 -13.04
C GLY A 110 -6.34 0.26 -12.54
N GLY A 111 -6.21 0.54 -11.24
CA GLY A 111 -6.53 1.84 -10.63
C GLY A 111 -5.26 2.68 -10.46
N ASN A 112 -5.40 3.87 -9.86
CA ASN A 112 -4.29 4.81 -9.64
C ASN A 112 -3.09 4.13 -8.98
N THR A 113 -3.30 3.49 -7.84
CA THR A 113 -2.21 2.83 -7.07
C THR A 113 -1.41 1.86 -7.92
N ALA A 114 -2.07 0.93 -8.62
CA ALA A 114 -1.36 -0.06 -9.44
C ALA A 114 -0.56 0.57 -10.58
N VAL A 115 -1.11 1.61 -11.22
CA VAL A 115 -0.42 2.32 -12.30
C VAL A 115 0.75 3.14 -11.77
N GLU A 116 0.59 3.83 -10.63
CA GLU A 116 1.67 4.59 -9.97
C GLU A 116 2.80 3.67 -9.52
N GLU A 117 2.46 2.53 -8.91
CA GLU A 117 3.46 1.54 -8.49
C GLU A 117 4.19 0.91 -9.67
N ALA A 118 3.50 0.59 -10.78
CA ALA A 118 4.14 0.10 -11.99
C ALA A 118 5.10 1.14 -12.60
N LEU A 119 4.70 2.41 -12.63
CA LEU A 119 5.55 3.51 -13.08
C LEU A 119 6.76 3.72 -12.18
N TYR A 120 6.59 3.64 -10.86
CA TYR A 120 7.68 3.71 -9.89
C TYR A 120 8.67 2.56 -10.09
N LEU A 121 8.16 1.31 -10.12
CA LEU A 121 8.97 0.11 -10.30
C LEU A 121 9.69 0.08 -11.66
N SER A 122 9.14 0.70 -12.69
CA SER A 122 9.80 0.79 -14.00
C SER A 122 11.16 1.52 -13.97
N ASN A 123 11.43 2.29 -12.92
CA ASN A 123 12.72 2.96 -12.74
C ASN A 123 13.72 2.13 -11.93
N ILE A 124 13.29 1.01 -11.36
CA ILE A 124 14.09 0.20 -10.42
C ILE A 124 14.26 -1.22 -10.98
N ALA A 125 13.19 -1.84 -11.42
CA ALA A 125 13.15 -3.21 -11.94
C ALA A 125 13.70 -3.29 -13.36
N SER A 126 14.16 -4.46 -13.75
CA SER A 126 14.56 -4.72 -15.15
C SER A 126 13.36 -4.81 -16.08
N GLU A 127 12.24 -5.33 -15.60
CA GLU A 127 11.00 -5.51 -16.35
C GLU A 127 9.81 -5.48 -15.39
N VAL A 128 8.74 -4.78 -15.75
CA VAL A 128 7.50 -4.69 -14.96
C VAL A 128 6.34 -5.27 -15.77
N HIS A 129 5.73 -6.33 -15.27
CA HIS A 129 4.53 -6.92 -15.83
C HIS A 129 3.30 -6.33 -15.12
N LEU A 130 2.52 -5.50 -15.81
CA LEU A 130 1.26 -4.97 -15.27
C LEU A 130 0.09 -5.84 -15.75
N ILE A 131 -0.54 -6.53 -14.80
CA ILE A 131 -1.65 -7.46 -15.05
C ILE A 131 -2.98 -6.79 -14.70
N HIS A 132 -3.89 -6.71 -15.67
CA HIS A 132 -5.20 -6.13 -15.47
C HIS A 132 -6.31 -6.99 -16.09
N ARG A 133 -7.39 -7.21 -15.34
CA ARG A 133 -8.52 -8.05 -15.74
C ARG A 133 -9.39 -7.46 -16.86
N ARG A 134 -9.17 -6.22 -17.29
CA ARG A 134 -9.91 -5.52 -18.34
C ARG A 134 -8.95 -4.93 -19.35
N ASP A 135 -9.47 -4.48 -20.47
CA ASP A 135 -8.72 -3.74 -21.50
C ASP A 135 -8.51 -2.26 -21.14
N GLY A 136 -9.41 -1.66 -20.35
CA GLY A 136 -9.35 -0.26 -19.93
C GLY A 136 -8.99 -0.05 -18.48
N PHE A 137 -8.12 0.93 -18.22
CA PHE A 137 -7.69 1.34 -16.87
C PHE A 137 -8.67 2.33 -16.24
N ARG A 138 -8.82 2.29 -14.91
CA ARG A 138 -9.60 3.26 -14.13
C ARG A 138 -8.72 4.32 -13.45
N ALA A 139 -7.44 4.31 -13.75
CA ALA A 139 -6.51 5.34 -13.29
C ALA A 139 -6.79 6.69 -13.97
N GLU A 140 -6.25 7.75 -13.42
CA GLU A 140 -6.32 9.08 -14.02
C GLU A 140 -5.67 9.12 -15.39
N LYS A 141 -6.23 9.94 -16.30
CA LYS A 141 -5.78 10.03 -17.71
C LYS A 141 -4.30 10.32 -17.84
N ILE A 142 -3.74 11.15 -16.95
CA ILE A 142 -2.31 11.49 -16.97
C ILE A 142 -1.45 10.28 -16.62
N LEU A 143 -1.87 9.45 -15.67
CA LEU A 143 -1.19 8.22 -15.28
C LEU A 143 -1.25 7.18 -16.39
N ILE A 144 -2.41 7.03 -17.04
CA ILE A 144 -2.59 6.13 -18.20
C ILE A 144 -1.66 6.57 -19.35
N LYS A 145 -1.57 7.86 -19.63
CA LYS A 145 -0.66 8.37 -20.66
C LYS A 145 0.79 8.00 -20.37
N ARG A 146 1.26 8.26 -19.14
CA ARG A 146 2.62 7.90 -18.69
C ARG A 146 2.87 6.40 -18.76
N LEU A 147 1.86 5.61 -18.40
CA LEU A 147 1.93 4.15 -18.50
C LEU A 147 2.14 3.72 -19.96
N MET A 148 1.34 4.23 -20.90
CA MET A 148 1.45 3.88 -22.31
C MET A 148 2.79 4.30 -22.91
N ASP A 149 3.30 5.47 -22.53
CA ASP A 149 4.66 5.90 -22.91
C ASP A 149 5.73 4.91 -22.43
N LYS A 150 5.59 4.36 -21.21
CA LYS A 150 6.50 3.35 -20.64
C LYS A 150 6.31 1.95 -21.25
N VAL A 151 5.12 1.63 -21.75
CA VAL A 151 4.86 0.39 -22.50
C VAL A 151 5.51 0.45 -23.87
N GLU A 152 5.39 1.58 -24.57
CA GLU A 152 5.93 1.76 -25.91
C GLU A 152 7.46 1.91 -25.94
N ASN A 153 8.02 2.68 -25.01
CA ASN A 153 9.43 3.11 -25.02
C ASN A 153 10.24 2.67 -23.80
N GLY A 154 9.68 1.84 -22.94
CA GLY A 154 10.30 1.44 -21.68
C GLY A 154 10.29 -0.06 -21.41
N ASN A 155 10.15 -0.42 -20.15
CA ASN A 155 10.25 -1.79 -19.64
C ASN A 155 8.95 -2.30 -18.99
N ILE A 156 7.80 -1.65 -19.29
CA ILE A 156 6.50 -2.15 -18.80
C ILE A 156 5.84 -2.99 -19.88
N ILE A 157 5.42 -4.19 -19.50
CA ILE A 157 4.68 -5.14 -20.35
C ILE A 157 3.25 -5.25 -19.79
N LEU A 158 2.25 -4.97 -20.66
CA LEU A 158 0.85 -5.08 -20.28
C LEU A 158 0.30 -6.49 -20.53
N HIS A 159 -0.45 -6.97 -19.55
CA HIS A 159 -1.25 -8.19 -19.63
C HIS A 159 -2.71 -7.82 -19.33
N THR A 160 -3.41 -7.30 -20.32
CA THR A 160 -4.84 -7.00 -20.22
C THR A 160 -5.69 -8.24 -20.42
N ASN A 161 -6.93 -8.21 -19.92
CA ASN A 161 -7.85 -9.35 -19.93
C ASN A 161 -7.23 -10.59 -19.27
N ARG A 162 -6.48 -10.36 -18.18
CA ARG A 162 -5.82 -11.39 -17.39
C ARG A 162 -6.06 -11.17 -15.90
N THR A 163 -6.20 -12.28 -15.18
CA THR A 163 -6.21 -12.29 -13.71
C THR A 163 -5.05 -13.12 -13.20
N LEU A 164 -4.57 -12.76 -12.02
CA LEU A 164 -3.64 -13.61 -11.27
C LEU A 164 -4.42 -14.84 -10.77
N GLU A 165 -3.93 -16.02 -11.10
CA GLU A 165 -4.49 -17.30 -10.66
C GLU A 165 -3.70 -17.88 -9.49
N GLU A 166 -2.38 -17.78 -9.54
CA GLU A 166 -1.47 -18.36 -8.56
C GLU A 166 -0.16 -17.58 -8.48
N VAL A 167 0.40 -17.45 -7.27
CA VAL A 167 1.78 -17.01 -7.05
C VAL A 167 2.65 -18.26 -6.90
N ILE A 168 3.62 -18.42 -7.78
CA ILE A 168 4.52 -19.55 -7.82
C ILE A 168 5.82 -19.20 -7.10
N GLY A 169 6.31 -20.09 -6.26
CA GLY A 169 7.56 -19.86 -5.54
C GLY A 169 8.07 -21.13 -4.84
N ASP A 170 9.23 -21.00 -4.25
CA ASP A 170 9.90 -22.05 -3.48
C ASP A 170 10.25 -21.56 -2.05
N GLN A 171 11.21 -22.20 -1.41
CA GLN A 171 11.66 -21.82 -0.05
C GLN A 171 12.39 -20.46 -0.01
N MET A 172 12.86 -19.98 -1.15
CA MET A 172 13.58 -18.71 -1.27
C MET A 172 12.64 -17.53 -1.60
N GLY A 173 11.38 -17.80 -1.95
CA GLY A 173 10.36 -16.82 -2.26
C GLY A 173 9.71 -17.00 -3.63
N VAL A 174 9.12 -15.92 -4.14
CA VAL A 174 8.39 -15.89 -5.42
C VAL A 174 9.34 -16.11 -6.59
N THR A 175 9.02 -17.05 -7.46
CA THR A 175 9.74 -17.34 -8.71
C THR A 175 8.93 -17.00 -9.96
N GLY A 176 7.63 -16.80 -9.83
CA GLY A 176 6.74 -16.47 -10.94
C GLY A 176 5.28 -16.33 -10.56
N VAL A 177 4.46 -16.08 -11.56
CA VAL A 177 3.01 -15.99 -11.42
C VAL A 177 2.33 -16.75 -12.54
N ARG A 178 1.17 -17.36 -12.26
CA ARG A 178 0.29 -17.92 -13.28
C ARG A 178 -0.86 -16.97 -13.55
N LEU A 179 -1.10 -16.73 -14.82
CA LEU A 179 -2.20 -15.87 -15.27
C LEU A 179 -3.29 -16.72 -15.92
N ARG A 180 -4.53 -16.27 -15.79
CA ARG A 180 -5.71 -16.84 -16.46
C ARG A 180 -6.38 -15.78 -17.33
N ASP A 181 -6.87 -16.19 -18.49
CA ASP A 181 -7.74 -15.38 -19.33
C ASP A 181 -9.08 -15.07 -18.62
N THR A 182 -9.62 -13.86 -18.80
CA THR A 182 -10.90 -13.42 -18.21
C THR A 182 -12.04 -13.55 -19.20
#